data_517ea007f941f0e407178b84a2390582
#
_entry.id   517ea007f941f0e407178b84a2390582
#
_cell.length_a   1.000
_cell.length_b   1.000
_cell.length_c   1.000
_cell.angle_alpha   90.00
_cell.angle_beta   90.00
_cell.angle_gamma   90.00
#
_symmetry.space_group_name_H-M   'P 1'
#
loop_
_entity.id
_entity.type
_entity.pdbx_description
1 polymer ?
#
loop_
_entity_poly.entity_id
_entity_poly.type
_entity_poly.pdbx_seq_one_letter_code
_entity_poly.pdbx_strand_id
1 'polypeptide(L)'
;MRDIKDVSKAKIWSATVDKNPRIHYELARPPVTVPSIRVDVDKPVVPKKGVGLCEFSCTGRYLASKNENMPNVLWIWDLTTLSQVALIQQLSAIRSVAWNPVRPGVCAISCGNNYVYLWAADEDTKIENNDRQDELAGACSAIEVPAVNFQIAAFSWCPDGRSLVLIDKDKFCIAYLVEEM
;
A
#
# COMPACT_ATOMS: atom_id res chain seq x y z
N MET A 1 12.26 17.11 -4.28
CA MET A 1 11.05 16.84 -5.04
C MET A 1 11.50 16.22 -6.35
N ARG A 2 11.12 14.98 -6.63
CA ARG A 2 11.45 14.32 -7.91
C ARG A 2 10.16 14.08 -8.66
N ASP A 3 10.09 14.57 -9.88
CA ASP A 3 8.97 14.27 -10.76
C ASP A 3 9.18 12.88 -11.37
N ILE A 4 8.24 11.99 -11.14
CA ILE A 4 8.21 10.69 -11.81
C ILE A 4 7.54 10.93 -13.17
N LYS A 5 8.35 11.09 -14.21
CA LYS A 5 7.87 11.42 -15.56
C LYS A 5 7.51 10.19 -16.40
N ASP A 6 8.05 9.04 -16.06
CA ASP A 6 7.92 7.84 -16.89
C ASP A 6 7.42 6.65 -16.08
N VAL A 7 6.13 6.63 -15.88
CA VAL A 7 5.40 5.49 -15.30
C VAL A 7 4.37 5.04 -16.35
N SER A 8 4.85 4.79 -17.56
CA SER A 8 4.00 4.67 -18.76
C SER A 8 2.92 3.59 -18.70
N LYS A 9 2.96 2.69 -17.72
CA LYS A 9 1.95 1.63 -17.52
C LYS A 9 1.55 1.40 -16.07
N ALA A 10 2.23 2.00 -15.10
CA ALA A 10 1.92 1.81 -13.69
C ALA A 10 0.75 2.71 -13.27
N LYS A 11 -0.17 2.16 -12.48
CA LYS A 11 -1.22 2.94 -11.85
C LYS A 11 -0.69 3.65 -10.62
N ILE A 12 -1.02 4.93 -10.50
CA ILE A 12 -0.59 5.75 -9.37
C ILE A 12 -1.78 5.99 -8.47
N TRP A 13 -1.73 5.41 -7.29
CA TRP A 13 -2.74 5.56 -6.26
C TRP A 13 -2.29 6.58 -5.22
N SER A 14 -3.03 7.67 -5.07
CA SER A 14 -2.76 8.72 -4.07
C SER A 14 -3.79 8.68 -2.97
N ALA A 15 -3.35 8.50 -1.73
CA ALA A 15 -4.22 8.61 -0.57
C ALA A 15 -4.58 10.09 -0.34
N THR A 16 -5.86 10.37 -0.19
CA THR A 16 -6.44 11.69 0.04
C THR A 16 -7.42 11.65 1.21
N VAL A 17 -7.74 12.82 1.75
CA VAL A 17 -8.71 12.95 2.85
C VAL A 17 -9.88 13.80 2.39
N ASP A 18 -11.07 13.27 2.52
CA ASP A 18 -12.32 13.98 2.25
C ASP A 18 -12.63 15.08 3.27
N LYS A 19 -13.69 15.86 3.00
CA LYS A 19 -14.29 16.80 3.95
C LYS A 19 -14.78 16.11 5.24
N ASN A 20 -15.24 14.87 5.16
CA ASN A 20 -15.32 13.94 6.29
C ASN A 20 -13.93 13.30 6.42
N PRO A 21 -13.29 13.26 7.59
CA PRO A 21 -11.88 12.88 7.76
C PRO A 21 -11.64 11.37 7.49
N ARG A 22 -12.12 10.88 6.34
CA ARG A 22 -11.89 9.51 5.86
C ARG A 22 -10.84 9.50 4.77
N ILE A 23 -9.93 8.56 4.87
CA ILE A 23 -8.90 8.34 3.87
C ILE A 23 -9.49 7.49 2.75
N HIS A 24 -9.29 7.93 1.51
CA HIS A 24 -9.63 7.18 0.30
C HIS A 24 -8.49 7.33 -0.72
N TYR A 25 -8.55 6.56 -1.78
CA TYR A 25 -7.56 6.61 -2.85
C TYR A 25 -8.15 7.20 -4.13
N GLU A 26 -7.34 8.01 -4.77
CA GLU A 26 -7.62 8.55 -6.10
C GLU A 26 -6.55 8.05 -7.08
N LEU A 27 -6.97 7.74 -8.30
CA LEU A 27 -6.07 7.41 -9.39
C LEU A 27 -5.45 8.70 -9.94
N ALA A 28 -4.18 8.92 -9.63
CA ALA A 28 -3.45 10.09 -10.07
C ALA A 28 -2.88 9.90 -11.48
N ARG A 29 -2.91 10.97 -12.29
CA ARG A 29 -2.31 10.98 -13.63
C ARG A 29 -0.91 11.57 -13.59
N PRO A 30 0.08 10.97 -14.28
CA PRO A 30 1.41 11.57 -14.41
C PRO A 30 1.35 12.97 -15.06
N PRO A 31 2.26 13.90 -14.70
CA PRO A 31 3.36 13.75 -13.77
C PRO A 31 2.95 13.87 -12.31
N VAL A 32 3.40 12.95 -11.47
CA VAL A 32 3.12 12.97 -10.03
C VAL A 32 4.37 13.37 -9.27
N THR A 33 4.20 14.31 -8.36
CA THR A 33 5.27 14.76 -7.48
C THR A 33 5.32 13.92 -6.22
N VAL A 34 6.42 13.20 -6.02
CA VAL A 34 6.65 12.40 -4.82
C VAL A 34 7.46 13.20 -3.81
N PRO A 35 6.94 13.36 -2.57
CA PRO A 35 7.72 13.99 -1.51
C PRO A 35 8.95 13.13 -1.19
N SER A 36 10.12 13.75 -1.25
CA SER A 36 11.37 13.14 -0.79
C SER A 36 11.88 13.82 0.47
N ILE A 37 12.51 13.06 1.36
CA ILE A 37 13.17 13.63 2.53
C ILE A 37 14.33 14.50 2.03
N ARG A 38 14.33 15.78 2.42
CA ARG A 38 15.48 16.66 2.21
C ARG A 38 16.52 16.37 3.28
N VAL A 39 17.76 16.18 2.86
CA VAL A 39 18.89 16.12 3.78
C VAL A 39 19.08 17.51 4.35
N ASP A 40 18.88 17.65 5.65
CA ASP A 40 19.24 18.86 6.37
C ASP A 40 20.76 18.84 6.58
N VAL A 41 21.46 19.76 5.94
CA VAL A 41 22.93 19.83 5.95
C VAL A 41 23.47 20.12 7.36
N ASP A 42 22.65 20.74 8.21
CA ASP A 42 23.02 21.15 9.56
C ASP A 42 22.78 20.06 10.63
N LYS A 43 22.17 18.93 10.24
CA LYS A 43 21.96 17.83 11.17
C LYS A 43 22.94 16.69 10.91
N PRO A 44 23.65 16.19 11.95
CA PRO A 44 24.63 15.10 11.79
C PRO A 44 23.99 13.72 11.58
N VAL A 45 22.74 13.66 11.08
CA VAL A 45 22.04 12.42 10.78
C VAL A 45 22.34 12.03 9.35
N VAL A 46 23.09 10.95 9.17
CA VAL A 46 23.31 10.37 7.85
C VAL A 46 21.96 9.90 7.30
N PRO A 47 21.49 10.45 6.17
CA PRO A 47 20.22 10.04 5.61
C PRO A 47 20.29 8.58 5.19
N LYS A 48 19.28 7.81 5.57
CA LYS A 48 19.13 6.44 5.06
C LYS A 48 18.91 6.55 3.55
N LYS A 49 19.76 5.90 2.77
CA LYS A 49 19.68 5.88 1.31
C LYS A 49 19.39 4.46 0.85
N GLY A 50 18.60 4.35 -0.22
CA GLY A 50 18.33 3.08 -0.86
C GLY A 50 17.01 2.43 -0.45
N VAL A 51 16.86 1.17 -0.82
CA VAL A 51 15.65 0.37 -0.55
C VAL A 51 15.74 -0.19 0.86
N GLY A 52 14.81 0.22 1.72
CA GLY A 52 14.74 -0.23 3.12
C GLY A 52 13.65 -1.26 3.39
N LEU A 53 12.76 -1.48 2.41
CA LEU A 53 11.74 -2.51 2.45
C LEU A 53 11.67 -3.18 1.08
N CYS A 54 11.68 -4.51 1.06
CA CYS A 54 11.64 -5.32 -0.14
C CYS A 54 10.98 -6.66 0.21
N GLU A 55 9.71 -6.84 -0.21
CA GLU A 55 8.88 -7.99 0.17
C GLU A 55 8.29 -8.66 -1.06
N PHE A 56 8.49 -9.97 -1.19
CA PHE A 56 7.93 -10.77 -2.27
C PHE A 56 6.54 -11.29 -1.94
N SER A 57 5.65 -11.32 -2.93
CA SER A 57 4.38 -12.05 -2.81
C SER A 57 4.60 -13.55 -2.65
N CYS A 58 3.59 -14.27 -2.16
CA CYS A 58 3.69 -15.71 -1.84
C CYS A 58 4.10 -16.58 -3.03
N THR A 59 3.83 -16.16 -4.27
CA THR A 59 4.26 -16.85 -5.50
C THR A 59 5.55 -16.28 -6.08
N GLY A 60 6.09 -15.20 -5.52
CA GLY A 60 7.24 -14.48 -6.09
C GLY A 60 6.92 -13.66 -7.35
N ARG A 61 5.65 -13.58 -7.80
CA ARG A 61 5.27 -12.80 -8.98
C ARG A 61 5.39 -11.30 -8.74
N TYR A 62 4.95 -10.83 -7.58
CA TYR A 62 5.01 -9.41 -7.23
C TYR A 62 6.08 -9.12 -6.20
N LEU A 63 6.64 -7.94 -6.30
CA LEU A 63 7.59 -7.38 -5.36
C LEU A 63 7.12 -6.01 -4.90
N ALA A 64 7.01 -5.81 -3.60
CA ALA A 64 6.80 -4.51 -2.99
C ALA A 64 8.14 -3.93 -2.53
N SER A 65 8.45 -2.71 -2.89
CA SER A 65 9.68 -2.03 -2.46
C SER A 65 9.41 -0.60 -2.01
N LYS A 66 10.17 -0.14 -1.01
CA LYS A 66 10.14 1.22 -0.48
C LYS A 66 11.54 1.80 -0.42
N ASN A 67 11.71 3.01 -0.93
CA ASN A 67 12.95 3.77 -0.77
C ASN A 67 12.88 4.63 0.49
N GLU A 68 13.90 4.54 1.34
CA GLU A 68 13.97 5.30 2.60
C GLU A 68 13.97 6.83 2.39
N ASN A 69 14.36 7.29 1.21
CA ASN A 69 14.30 8.70 0.84
C ASN A 69 12.89 9.17 0.44
N MET A 70 11.98 8.22 0.18
CA MET A 70 10.59 8.45 -0.18
C MET A 70 9.69 7.54 0.68
N PRO A 71 9.65 7.77 2.00
CA PRO A 71 9.08 6.82 2.95
C PRO A 71 7.56 6.63 2.80
N ASN A 72 6.90 7.56 2.13
CA ASN A 72 5.44 7.53 1.92
C ASN A 72 5.03 6.79 0.65
N VAL A 73 5.99 6.23 -0.11
CA VAL A 73 5.71 5.63 -1.40
C VAL A 73 6.11 4.18 -1.44
N LEU A 74 5.19 3.33 -1.89
CA LEU A 74 5.41 1.93 -2.19
C LEU A 74 5.37 1.72 -3.69
N TRP A 75 6.36 1.03 -4.21
CA TRP A 75 6.42 0.56 -5.59
C TRP A 75 6.05 -0.91 -5.65
N ILE A 76 5.13 -1.27 -6.53
CA ILE A 76 4.78 -2.66 -6.82
C ILE A 76 5.27 -3.01 -8.23
N TRP A 77 6.01 -4.09 -8.31
CA TRP A 77 6.62 -4.61 -9.53
C TRP A 77 6.03 -5.96 -9.87
N ASP A 78 5.72 -6.20 -11.13
CA ASP A 78 5.46 -7.55 -11.65
C ASP A 78 6.78 -8.10 -12.19
N LEU A 79 7.28 -9.15 -11.57
CA LEU A 79 8.56 -9.76 -11.92
C LEU A 79 8.49 -10.66 -13.16
N THR A 80 7.30 -11.03 -13.60
CA THR A 80 7.13 -11.79 -14.85
C THR A 80 7.36 -10.91 -16.07
N THR A 81 6.94 -9.65 -15.98
CA THR A 81 7.10 -8.65 -17.05
C THR A 81 8.26 -7.69 -16.79
N LEU A 82 8.90 -7.79 -15.62
CA LEU A 82 9.93 -6.86 -15.12
C LEU A 82 9.50 -5.39 -15.22
N SER A 83 8.24 -5.14 -14.94
CA SER A 83 7.64 -3.80 -15.03
C SER A 83 7.03 -3.34 -13.72
N GLN A 84 7.00 -2.03 -13.53
CA GLN A 84 6.27 -1.42 -12.44
C GLN A 84 4.76 -1.43 -12.79
N VAL A 85 3.94 -1.98 -11.88
CA VAL A 85 2.48 -2.08 -12.09
C VAL A 85 1.70 -1.10 -11.24
N ALA A 86 2.21 -0.75 -10.06
CA ALA A 86 1.58 0.26 -9.22
C ALA A 86 2.60 1.11 -8.45
N LEU A 87 2.21 2.35 -8.18
CA LEU A 87 2.84 3.25 -7.25
C LEU A 87 1.75 3.72 -6.27
N ILE A 88 1.98 3.48 -4.98
CA ILE A 88 1.02 3.80 -3.93
C ILE A 88 1.61 4.89 -3.06
N GLN A 89 1.01 6.07 -3.10
CA GLN A 89 1.42 7.22 -2.32
C GLN A 89 0.52 7.36 -1.09
N GLN A 90 1.12 7.30 0.09
CA GLN A 90 0.47 7.43 1.38
C GLN A 90 0.61 8.86 1.94
N LEU A 91 -0.30 9.24 2.83
CA LEU A 91 -0.24 10.50 3.57
C LEU A 91 0.87 10.51 4.62
N SER A 92 1.24 9.33 5.13
CA SER A 92 2.25 9.13 6.16
C SER A 92 3.27 8.09 5.73
N ALA A 93 4.40 8.03 6.44
CA ALA A 93 5.45 7.06 6.16
C ALA A 93 4.97 5.63 6.33
N ILE A 94 5.23 4.79 5.33
CA ILE A 94 4.94 3.36 5.35
C ILE A 94 5.87 2.68 6.34
N ARG A 95 5.31 1.98 7.31
CA ARG A 95 6.06 1.26 8.35
C ARG A 95 6.25 -0.20 8.03
N SER A 96 5.20 -0.85 7.55
CA SER A 96 5.23 -2.27 7.24
C SER A 96 4.32 -2.62 6.07
N VAL A 97 4.67 -3.71 5.41
CA VAL A 97 3.96 -4.28 4.27
C VAL A 97 3.92 -5.79 4.47
N ALA A 98 2.80 -6.42 4.15
CA ALA A 98 2.70 -7.87 4.14
C ALA A 98 1.80 -8.35 2.99
N TRP A 99 2.30 -9.30 2.24
CA TRP A 99 1.53 -9.97 1.19
C TRP A 99 0.59 -11.02 1.78
N ASN A 100 -0.57 -11.14 1.17
CA ASN A 100 -1.49 -12.22 1.50
C ASN A 100 -0.85 -13.57 1.18
N PRO A 101 -0.89 -14.55 2.10
CA PRO A 101 -0.21 -15.84 1.91
C PRO A 101 -0.87 -16.75 0.87
N VAL A 102 -2.12 -16.48 0.49
CA VAL A 102 -2.90 -17.30 -0.45
C VAL A 102 -3.16 -16.55 -1.75
N ARG A 103 -3.44 -15.24 -1.67
CA ARG A 103 -3.73 -14.39 -2.83
C ARG A 103 -2.49 -13.57 -3.19
N PRO A 104 -1.73 -13.97 -4.22
CA PRO A 104 -0.42 -13.36 -4.52
C PRO A 104 -0.49 -11.89 -4.95
N GLY A 105 -1.63 -11.44 -5.44
CA GLY A 105 -1.85 -10.06 -5.85
C GLY A 105 -2.45 -9.15 -4.76
N VAL A 106 -2.58 -9.62 -3.52
CA VAL A 106 -3.14 -8.81 -2.41
C VAL A 106 -2.06 -8.46 -1.41
N CYS A 107 -1.92 -7.17 -1.12
CA CYS A 107 -0.90 -6.61 -0.22
C CYS A 107 -1.54 -5.70 0.82
N ALA A 108 -1.21 -5.92 2.10
CA ALA A 108 -1.59 -5.04 3.19
C ALA A 108 -0.44 -4.11 3.56
N ILE A 109 -0.77 -2.86 3.89
CA ILE A 109 0.18 -1.78 4.18
C ILE A 109 -0.25 -1.11 5.49
N SER A 110 0.71 -0.78 6.36
CA SER A 110 0.48 0.04 7.55
C SER A 110 1.40 1.24 7.58
N CYS A 111 0.84 2.38 7.95
CA CYS A 111 1.55 3.63 8.23
C CYS A 111 1.67 3.90 9.75
N GLY A 112 1.20 2.97 10.61
CA GLY A 112 1.24 3.12 12.06
C GLY A 112 0.14 4.03 12.63
N ASN A 113 -0.91 4.29 11.85
CA ASN A 113 -2.15 4.95 12.28
C ASN A 113 -3.25 3.90 12.53
N ASN A 114 -4.50 4.34 12.66
CA ASN A 114 -5.67 3.47 12.83
C ASN A 114 -6.25 2.94 11.52
N TYR A 115 -5.50 3.02 10.40
CA TYR A 115 -5.92 2.51 9.10
C TYR A 115 -5.02 1.34 8.67
N VAL A 116 -5.63 0.29 8.13
CA VAL A 116 -4.96 -0.67 7.27
C VAL A 116 -5.30 -0.35 5.81
N TYR A 117 -4.29 -0.39 4.97
CA TYR A 117 -4.44 -0.10 3.55
C TYR A 117 -4.23 -1.39 2.77
N LEU A 118 -5.10 -1.65 1.82
CA LEU A 118 -5.00 -2.82 0.94
C LEU A 118 -4.78 -2.37 -0.49
N TRP A 119 -3.91 -3.06 -1.18
CA TRP A 119 -3.76 -3.03 -2.62
C TRP A 119 -4.06 -4.41 -3.17
N ALA A 120 -4.83 -4.47 -4.26
CA ALA A 120 -5.12 -5.70 -4.97
C ALA A 120 -4.81 -5.54 -6.46
N ALA A 121 -4.19 -6.54 -7.08
CA ALA A 121 -3.92 -6.58 -8.50
C ALA A 121 -5.21 -6.79 -9.32
N ASP A 122 -5.19 -6.43 -10.59
CA ASP A 122 -6.34 -6.52 -11.50
C ASP A 122 -6.95 -7.92 -11.60
N GLU A 123 -6.12 -8.94 -11.55
CA GLU A 123 -6.54 -10.35 -11.66
C GLU A 123 -7.28 -10.85 -10.42
N ASP A 124 -6.96 -10.27 -9.26
CA ASP A 124 -7.57 -10.61 -7.97
C ASP A 124 -8.84 -9.78 -7.66
N THR A 125 -9.13 -8.77 -8.51
CA THR A 125 -10.34 -7.95 -8.40
C THR A 125 -11.49 -8.41 -9.31
N LYS A 126 -11.30 -9.44 -10.11
CA LYS A 126 -12.36 -10.04 -10.93
C LYS A 126 -13.38 -10.80 -10.06
N ILE A 127 -14.16 -10.04 -9.33
CA ILE A 127 -15.48 -10.47 -8.88
C ILE A 127 -16.43 -10.15 -10.03
N GLU A 128 -17.10 -11.18 -10.49
CA GLU A 128 -18.05 -11.20 -11.60
C GLU A 128 -19.09 -10.06 -11.52
N ASN A 129 -18.80 -8.93 -12.15
CA ASN A 129 -19.82 -7.95 -12.51
C ASN A 129 -19.59 -7.46 -13.94
N ASN A 130 -20.43 -7.99 -14.82
CA ASN A 130 -20.35 -8.00 -16.27
C ASN A 130 -20.61 -6.65 -16.98
N ASP A 131 -20.70 -5.51 -16.27
CA ASP A 131 -21.18 -4.26 -16.90
C ASP A 131 -20.34 -2.99 -16.67
N ARG A 132 -19.13 -3.10 -16.08
CA ARG A 132 -18.23 -1.94 -15.97
C ARG A 132 -16.81 -2.32 -16.38
N GLN A 133 -16.57 -2.34 -17.67
CA GLN A 133 -15.29 -2.75 -18.28
C GLN A 133 -14.12 -1.78 -18.07
N ASP A 134 -14.28 -0.63 -17.42
CA ASP A 134 -13.26 0.41 -17.39
C ASP A 134 -12.73 0.83 -16.00
N GLU A 135 -13.22 0.26 -14.87
CA GLU A 135 -12.91 0.84 -13.55
C GLU A 135 -12.10 -0.03 -12.58
N LEU A 136 -11.76 -1.28 -12.91
CA LEU A 136 -11.24 -2.24 -11.93
C LEU A 136 -9.86 -2.85 -12.26
N ALA A 137 -8.97 -2.03 -12.75
CA ALA A 137 -7.60 -2.47 -12.97
C ALA A 137 -6.72 -2.17 -11.74
N GLY A 138 -6.72 -3.05 -10.73
CA GLY A 138 -6.11 -2.87 -9.42
C GLY A 138 -6.89 -1.89 -8.54
N ALA A 139 -7.05 -2.22 -7.29
CA ALA A 139 -7.77 -1.38 -6.33
C ALA A 139 -6.89 -1.07 -5.11
N CYS A 140 -6.97 0.18 -4.63
CA CYS A 140 -6.48 0.54 -3.31
C CYS A 140 -7.65 0.91 -2.41
N SER A 141 -7.66 0.40 -1.19
CA SER A 141 -8.66 0.74 -0.18
C SER A 141 -8.00 1.10 1.14
N ALA A 142 -8.62 2.01 1.88
CA ALA A 142 -8.24 2.39 3.22
C ALA A 142 -9.35 1.96 4.16
N ILE A 143 -9.02 1.12 5.14
CA ILE A 143 -9.97 0.52 6.08
C ILE A 143 -9.64 1.06 7.46
N GLU A 144 -10.57 1.80 8.04
CA GLU A 144 -10.43 2.33 9.40
C GLU A 144 -10.72 1.23 10.42
N VAL A 145 -9.85 1.10 11.41
CA VAL A 145 -10.09 0.24 12.56
C VAL A 145 -11.06 0.96 13.51
N PRO A 146 -12.25 0.42 13.77
CA PRO A 146 -13.28 1.09 14.57
C PRO A 146 -13.01 0.97 16.07
N ALA A 147 -11.80 1.30 16.50
CA ALA A 147 -11.38 1.25 17.89
C ALA A 147 -10.78 2.58 18.33
N VAL A 148 -11.23 3.08 19.47
CA VAL A 148 -10.75 4.36 20.01
C VAL A 148 -9.27 4.24 20.38
N ASN A 149 -8.47 5.20 19.90
CA ASN A 149 -7.02 5.28 20.15
C ASN A 149 -6.25 4.02 19.77
N PHE A 150 -6.64 3.36 18.67
CA PHE A 150 -5.92 2.23 18.12
C PHE A 150 -4.85 2.70 17.11
N GLN A 151 -3.63 2.27 17.30
CA GLN A 151 -2.52 2.53 16.37
C GLN A 151 -1.86 1.21 15.99
N ILE A 152 -1.86 0.89 14.70
CA ILE A 152 -1.30 -0.36 14.20
C ILE A 152 0.23 -0.32 14.37
N ALA A 153 0.71 -0.97 15.43
CA ALA A 153 2.14 -1.15 15.69
C ALA A 153 2.72 -2.29 14.85
N ALA A 154 1.94 -3.36 14.68
CA ALA A 154 2.26 -4.51 13.85
C ALA A 154 0.99 -5.13 13.28
N PHE A 155 1.12 -5.91 12.20
CA PHE A 155 0.03 -6.71 11.68
C PHE A 155 0.57 -7.96 10.97
N SER A 156 -0.29 -8.98 10.84
CA SER A 156 0.02 -10.21 10.15
C SER A 156 -1.23 -10.80 9.52
N TRP A 157 -1.08 -11.38 8.33
CA TRP A 157 -2.10 -12.21 7.75
C TRP A 157 -2.26 -13.52 8.50
N CYS A 158 -3.50 -13.99 8.68
CA CYS A 158 -3.74 -15.38 9.02
C CYS A 158 -3.32 -16.28 7.86
N PRO A 159 -2.88 -17.53 8.14
CA PRO A 159 -2.36 -18.43 7.09
C PRO A 159 -3.39 -18.77 5.99
N ASP A 160 -4.68 -18.63 6.27
CA ASP A 160 -5.77 -18.84 5.31
C ASP A 160 -5.98 -17.66 4.35
N GLY A 161 -5.30 -16.54 4.59
CA GLY A 161 -5.41 -15.33 3.79
C GLY A 161 -6.75 -14.58 3.88
N ARG A 162 -7.65 -15.00 4.80
CA ARG A 162 -9.00 -14.43 4.93
C ARG A 162 -9.09 -13.35 5.98
N SER A 163 -8.12 -13.26 6.86
CA SER A 163 -8.12 -12.30 7.95
C SER A 163 -6.74 -11.74 8.25
N LEU A 164 -6.73 -10.54 8.83
CA LEU A 164 -5.56 -9.81 9.32
C LEU A 164 -5.68 -9.66 10.83
N VAL A 165 -4.64 -10.01 11.55
CA VAL A 165 -4.47 -9.65 12.96
C VAL A 165 -3.76 -8.31 13.01
N LEU A 166 -4.39 -7.31 13.60
CA LEU A 166 -3.86 -5.96 13.79
C LEU A 166 -3.52 -5.79 15.26
N ILE A 167 -2.32 -5.35 15.56
CA ILE A 167 -1.76 -5.29 16.91
C ILE A 167 -1.39 -3.84 17.24
N ASP A 168 -1.89 -3.35 18.37
CA ASP A 168 -1.44 -2.15 19.05
C ASP A 168 -0.57 -2.56 20.26
N LYS A 169 -0.17 -1.65 21.10
CA LYS A 169 0.70 -1.90 22.27
C LYS A 169 0.12 -2.91 23.27
N ASP A 170 -1.17 -2.80 23.54
CA ASP A 170 -1.90 -3.55 24.59
C ASP A 170 -3.20 -4.17 24.07
N LYS A 171 -3.51 -4.02 22.77
CA LYS A 171 -4.77 -4.45 22.15
C LYS A 171 -4.47 -5.13 20.83
N PHE A 172 -5.40 -5.96 20.40
CA PHE A 172 -5.41 -6.47 19.04
C PHE A 172 -6.85 -6.52 18.52
N CYS A 173 -6.99 -6.52 17.22
CA CYS A 173 -8.26 -6.82 16.55
C CYS A 173 -8.01 -7.71 15.33
N ILE A 174 -9.07 -8.34 14.86
CA ILE A 174 -9.04 -9.18 13.66
C ILE A 174 -9.95 -8.53 12.63
N ALA A 175 -9.38 -8.20 11.47
CA ALA A 175 -10.12 -7.72 10.31
C ALA A 175 -10.33 -8.88 9.33
N TYR A 176 -11.55 -9.07 8.88
CA TYR A 176 -11.90 -10.12 7.91
C TYR A 176 -12.09 -9.51 6.53
N LEU A 177 -11.57 -10.18 5.51
CA LEU A 177 -11.94 -9.89 4.12
C LEU A 177 -13.33 -10.51 3.87
N VAL A 178 -14.30 -9.64 3.69
CA VAL A 178 -15.66 -10.06 3.31
C VAL A 178 -15.72 -10.08 1.79
N GLU A 179 -15.98 -11.24 1.23
CA GLU A 179 -16.36 -11.37 -0.18
C GLU A 179 -17.85 -11.01 -0.24
N GLU A 180 -18.20 -9.97 -0.96
CA GLU A 180 -19.61 -9.70 -1.28
C GLU A 180 -20.10 -10.86 -2.17
N MET A 181 -21.10 -11.59 -1.66
CA MET A 181 -21.80 -12.66 -2.40
C MET A 181 -22.73 -12.09 -3.45
#